data_817f26b8413db7b1542c48722773b6c3
#
_entry.id   817f26b8413db7b1542c48722773b6c3
#
_cell.length_a   1.000
_cell.length_b   1.000
_cell.length_c   1.000
_cell.angle_alpha   90.00
_cell.angle_beta   90.00
_cell.angle_gamma   90.00
#
_symmetry.space_group_name_H-M   'P 1'
#
loop_
_entity.id
_entity.type
_entity.pdbx_description
1 polymer ?
#
loop_
_entity_poly.entity_id
_entity_poly.type
_entity_poly.pdbx_seq_one_letter_code
_entity_poly.pdbx_strand_id
1 'polypeptide(L)'
;MVKLMVQEGHMIGNHTYHHPDMSKIATKEAFAKEMMDNEALFKKITGYDMQKYYRPPQGKYNIANLKMANEMGYSTFFWSLAYVDWKQDDQPTREEAFSKLLTRVHPGAIVLLHNTSSTNAGILDELLTKWEEIGYRFGTLDQFLENVKE
;
A
#
# COMPACT_ATOMS: atom_id res chain seq x y z
N MET A 1 17.55 -0.40 -0.16
CA MET A 1 16.28 -1.08 -0.50
C MET A 1 15.41 -0.21 -1.43
N VAL A 2 14.90 0.96 -1.07
CA VAL A 2 13.98 1.78 -1.89
C VAL A 2 14.52 2.11 -3.31
N LYS A 3 15.84 2.41 -3.45
CA LYS A 3 16.45 2.60 -4.78
C LYS A 3 16.35 1.36 -5.66
N LEU A 4 16.58 0.18 -5.08
CA LEU A 4 16.49 -1.09 -5.80
C LEU A 4 15.06 -1.35 -6.26
N MET A 5 14.05 -1.12 -5.40
CA MET A 5 12.65 -1.26 -5.78
C MET A 5 12.29 -0.39 -6.99
N VAL A 6 12.75 0.87 -7.01
CA VAL A 6 12.53 1.76 -8.18
C VAL A 6 13.23 1.23 -9.42
N GLN A 7 14.47 0.75 -9.30
CA GLN A 7 15.25 0.19 -10.41
C GLN A 7 14.61 -1.08 -10.98
N GLU A 8 13.95 -1.87 -10.15
CA GLU A 8 13.22 -3.09 -10.53
C GLU A 8 11.79 -2.82 -11.04
N GLY A 9 11.40 -1.53 -11.14
CA GLY A 9 10.11 -1.14 -11.71
C GLY A 9 8.93 -1.19 -10.73
N HIS A 10 9.18 -1.32 -9.43
CA HIS A 10 8.11 -1.26 -8.44
C HIS A 10 7.52 0.14 -8.33
N MET A 11 6.20 0.20 -8.18
CA MET A 11 5.46 1.44 -7.95
C MET A 11 5.59 1.85 -6.48
N ILE A 12 6.01 3.09 -6.24
CA ILE A 12 6.20 3.63 -4.89
C ILE A 12 5.20 4.75 -4.65
N GLY A 13 4.25 4.49 -3.77
CA GLY A 13 3.24 5.45 -3.33
C GLY A 13 3.53 6.06 -1.96
N ASN A 14 2.71 7.03 -1.58
CA ASN A 14 2.85 7.79 -0.34
C ASN A 14 2.05 7.14 0.79
N HIS A 15 2.69 6.99 1.95
CA HIS A 15 2.06 6.50 3.17
C HIS A 15 2.32 7.44 4.36
N THR A 16 2.51 8.74 4.05
CA THR A 16 2.89 9.84 4.96
C THR A 16 4.32 9.74 5.50
N TYR A 17 4.78 10.80 6.12
CA TYR A 17 6.15 10.86 6.66
C TYR A 17 6.24 10.24 8.05
N HIS A 18 5.31 10.57 8.96
CA HIS A 18 5.33 10.10 10.36
C HIS A 18 4.29 9.02 10.68
N HIS A 19 3.51 8.58 9.70
CA HIS A 19 2.44 7.58 9.90
C HIS A 19 1.38 8.00 10.96
N PRO A 20 0.90 9.27 11.00
CA PRO A 20 -0.11 9.70 11.96
C PRO A 20 -1.51 9.19 11.60
N ASP A 21 -2.44 9.29 12.54
CA ASP A 21 -3.87 9.17 12.24
C ASP A 21 -4.32 10.39 11.42
N MET A 22 -4.32 10.25 10.09
CA MET A 22 -4.62 11.35 9.17
C MET A 22 -6.04 11.87 9.33
N SER A 23 -6.97 11.08 9.84
CA SER A 23 -8.35 11.53 10.08
C SER A 23 -8.45 12.64 11.14
N LYS A 24 -7.41 12.82 11.95
CA LYS A 24 -7.32 13.86 12.98
C LYS A 24 -6.61 15.13 12.50
N ILE A 25 -6.03 15.11 11.31
CA ILE A 25 -5.37 16.28 10.75
C ILE A 25 -6.42 17.17 10.09
N ALA A 26 -6.61 18.36 10.68
CA ALA A 26 -7.71 19.26 10.34
C ALA A 26 -7.36 20.28 9.25
N THR A 27 -6.07 20.60 9.03
CA THR A 27 -5.67 21.67 8.11
C THR A 27 -4.99 21.11 6.86
N LYS A 28 -5.16 21.83 5.74
CA LYS A 28 -4.50 21.48 4.47
C LYS A 28 -2.98 21.54 4.59
N GLU A 29 -2.46 22.50 5.31
CA GLU A 29 -1.03 22.73 5.49
C GLU A 29 -0.39 21.54 6.24
N ALA A 30 -1.02 21.07 7.32
CA ALA A 30 -0.52 19.92 8.07
C ALA A 30 -0.63 18.62 7.25
N PHE A 31 -1.73 18.45 6.51
CA PHE A 31 -1.91 17.32 5.60
C PHE A 31 -0.83 17.33 4.50
N ALA A 32 -0.69 18.46 3.81
CA ALA A 32 0.28 18.62 2.74
C ALA A 32 1.72 18.40 3.24
N LYS A 33 2.04 18.87 4.45
CA LYS A 33 3.38 18.65 5.03
C LYS A 33 3.71 17.18 5.18
N GLU A 34 2.82 16.35 5.71
CA GLU A 34 3.02 14.89 5.83
C GLU A 34 3.29 14.23 4.46
N MET A 35 2.59 14.68 3.43
CA MET A 35 2.73 14.14 2.08
C MET A 35 4.02 14.61 1.42
N MET A 36 4.29 15.91 1.47
CA MET A 36 5.42 16.53 0.78
C MET A 36 6.77 16.20 1.43
N ASP A 37 6.84 16.09 2.76
CA ASP A 37 8.06 15.69 3.45
C ASP A 37 8.48 14.28 3.03
N ASN A 38 7.52 13.37 2.86
CA ASN A 38 7.78 12.02 2.37
C ASN A 38 8.23 12.00 0.90
N GLU A 39 7.57 12.78 0.04
CA GLU A 39 8.01 12.95 -1.36
C GLU A 39 9.42 13.51 -1.47
N ALA A 40 9.72 14.55 -0.68
CA ALA A 40 11.05 15.18 -0.67
C ALA A 40 12.14 14.21 -0.22
N LEU A 41 11.88 13.41 0.82
CA LEU A 41 12.81 12.38 1.27
C LEU A 41 13.00 11.29 0.20
N PHE A 42 11.93 10.83 -0.42
CA PHE A 42 11.99 9.85 -1.50
C PHE A 42 12.83 10.37 -2.67
N LYS A 43 12.57 11.58 -3.13
CA LYS A 43 13.32 12.22 -4.22
C LYS A 43 14.80 12.40 -3.86
N LYS A 44 15.10 12.83 -2.63
CA LYS A 44 16.47 12.94 -2.13
C LYS A 44 17.21 11.60 -2.17
N ILE A 45 16.52 10.51 -1.83
CA ILE A 45 17.13 9.17 -1.78
C ILE A 45 17.27 8.58 -3.18
N THR A 46 16.26 8.69 -4.04
CA THR A 46 16.16 7.95 -5.29
C THR A 46 16.54 8.77 -6.52
N GLY A 47 16.35 10.09 -6.48
CA GLY A 47 16.43 10.99 -7.62
C GLY A 47 15.14 11.08 -8.44
N TYR A 48 14.13 10.26 -8.15
CA TYR A 48 12.86 10.20 -8.87
C TYR A 48 11.74 10.90 -8.09
N ASP A 49 10.69 11.31 -8.79
CA ASP A 49 9.46 11.76 -8.17
C ASP A 49 8.60 10.57 -7.74
N MET A 50 7.94 10.68 -6.58
CA MET A 50 7.04 9.64 -6.07
C MET A 50 5.74 9.63 -6.87
N GLN A 51 5.22 8.45 -7.15
CA GLN A 51 3.91 8.32 -7.79
C GLN A 51 2.79 8.85 -6.89
N LYS A 52 1.78 9.46 -7.50
CA LYS A 52 0.66 10.09 -6.78
C LYS A 52 -0.39 9.05 -6.31
N TYR A 53 0.10 7.99 -5.68
CA TYR A 53 -0.70 6.99 -4.99
C TYR A 53 -0.57 7.17 -3.49
N TYR A 54 -1.70 7.16 -2.80
CA TYR A 54 -1.77 7.38 -1.37
C TYR A 54 -2.52 6.25 -0.69
N ARG A 55 -1.99 5.77 0.42
CA ARG A 55 -2.69 4.88 1.34
C ARG A 55 -2.71 5.54 2.72
N PRO A 56 -3.92 5.83 3.28
CA PRO A 56 -4.02 6.40 4.62
C PRO A 56 -3.42 5.45 5.68
N PRO A 57 -2.55 5.95 6.59
CA PRO A 57 -2.10 5.17 7.74
C PRO A 57 -3.27 4.55 8.51
N GLN A 58 -3.12 3.28 8.88
CA GLN A 58 -4.12 2.48 9.59
C GLN A 58 -5.47 2.34 8.85
N GLY A 59 -5.57 2.78 7.59
CA GLY A 59 -6.85 2.88 6.86
C GLY A 59 -7.81 3.94 7.42
N LYS A 60 -7.32 4.83 8.29
CA LYS A 60 -8.15 5.87 8.90
C LYS A 60 -8.22 7.10 8.01
N TYR A 61 -9.43 7.57 7.77
CA TYR A 61 -9.71 8.71 6.93
C TYR A 61 -10.96 9.47 7.37
N ASN A 62 -11.14 10.65 6.84
CA ASN A 62 -12.39 11.37 6.78
C ASN A 62 -12.56 12.00 5.38
N ILE A 63 -13.75 12.48 5.06
CA ILE A 63 -14.04 13.04 3.72
C ILE A 63 -13.16 14.25 3.41
N ALA A 64 -12.85 15.10 4.40
CA ALA A 64 -11.99 16.27 4.18
C ALA A 64 -10.57 15.84 3.79
N ASN A 65 -10.00 14.83 4.45
CA ASN A 65 -8.67 14.32 4.12
C ASN A 65 -8.61 13.68 2.74
N LEU A 66 -9.65 12.94 2.34
CA LEU A 66 -9.72 12.38 0.98
C LEU A 66 -9.79 13.48 -0.09
N LYS A 67 -10.54 14.58 0.18
CA LYS A 67 -10.55 15.74 -0.71
C LYS A 67 -9.18 16.42 -0.78
N MET A 68 -8.49 16.61 0.35
CA MET A 68 -7.13 17.16 0.38
C MET A 68 -6.16 16.32 -0.45
N ALA A 69 -6.21 15.00 -0.31
CA ALA A 69 -5.39 14.09 -1.12
C ALA A 69 -5.69 14.24 -2.62
N ASN A 70 -6.97 14.26 -3.00
CA ASN A 70 -7.39 14.42 -4.39
C ASN A 70 -6.98 15.79 -4.96
N GLU A 71 -7.12 16.88 -4.20
CA GLU A 71 -6.67 18.23 -4.59
C GLU A 71 -5.15 18.30 -4.80
N MET A 72 -4.37 17.44 -4.15
CA MET A 72 -2.93 17.30 -4.37
C MET A 72 -2.58 16.33 -5.53
N GLY A 73 -3.58 15.82 -6.24
CA GLY A 73 -3.44 14.91 -7.37
C GLY A 73 -3.24 13.44 -6.98
N TYR A 74 -3.48 13.06 -5.72
CA TYR A 74 -3.36 11.67 -5.29
C TYR A 74 -4.61 10.85 -5.60
N SER A 75 -4.39 9.64 -6.12
CA SER A 75 -5.37 8.56 -6.07
C SER A 75 -5.22 7.82 -4.74
N THR A 76 -6.31 7.77 -3.96
CA THR A 76 -6.30 7.12 -2.64
C THR A 76 -6.74 5.67 -2.78
N PHE A 77 -5.93 4.76 -2.25
CA PHE A 77 -6.20 3.33 -2.25
C PHE A 77 -6.41 2.80 -0.83
N PHE A 78 -7.40 1.93 -0.71
CA PHE A 78 -7.63 1.06 0.41
C PHE A 78 -7.37 -0.39 -0.02
N TRP A 79 -7.74 -1.34 0.80
CA TRP A 79 -7.57 -2.77 0.53
C TRP A 79 -8.84 -3.54 0.86
N SER A 80 -9.02 -4.67 0.19
CA SER A 80 -10.12 -5.59 0.44
C SER A 80 -9.67 -6.91 1.07
N LEU A 81 -8.37 -7.17 1.05
CA LEU A 81 -7.77 -8.35 1.67
C LEU A 81 -6.54 -7.94 2.48
N ALA A 82 -6.55 -8.24 3.75
CA ALA A 82 -5.43 -8.10 4.68
C ALA A 82 -5.58 -9.07 5.84
N TYR A 83 -4.53 -9.25 6.62
CA TYR A 83 -4.55 -9.98 7.88
C TYR A 83 -3.59 -9.32 8.88
N VAL A 84 -3.56 -9.77 10.12
CA VAL A 84 -2.70 -9.20 11.15
C VAL A 84 -1.29 -9.75 10.97
N ASP A 85 -0.43 -8.99 10.31
CA ASP A 85 0.95 -9.35 9.94
C ASP A 85 2.01 -8.32 10.40
N TRP A 86 1.58 -7.21 11.00
CA TRP A 86 2.45 -6.09 11.38
C TRP A 86 3.07 -6.22 12.78
N LYS A 87 2.60 -7.14 13.62
CA LYS A 87 3.10 -7.33 14.96
C LYS A 87 4.43 -8.10 14.90
N GLN A 88 5.54 -7.44 15.18
CA GLN A 88 6.86 -8.06 15.04
C GLN A 88 7.11 -9.19 16.05
N ASP A 89 6.57 -9.05 17.26
CA ASP A 89 6.75 -10.02 18.34
C ASP A 89 5.67 -11.13 18.36
N ASP A 90 4.70 -11.06 17.48
CA ASP A 90 3.56 -11.99 17.39
C ASP A 90 3.23 -12.22 15.89
N GLN A 91 4.19 -12.83 15.19
CA GLN A 91 4.04 -13.12 13.76
C GLN A 91 3.12 -14.32 13.56
N PRO A 92 2.17 -14.24 12.61
CA PRO A 92 1.34 -15.37 12.26
C PRO A 92 2.19 -16.52 11.72
N THR A 93 1.74 -17.74 11.94
CA THR A 93 2.38 -18.90 11.32
C THR A 93 2.13 -18.90 9.81
N ARG A 94 2.92 -19.70 9.08
CA ARG A 94 2.73 -19.93 7.64
C ARG A 94 1.32 -20.44 7.34
N GLU A 95 0.83 -21.39 8.11
CA GLU A 95 -0.49 -22.01 7.96
C GLU A 95 -1.61 -20.99 8.17
N GLU A 96 -1.49 -20.15 9.19
CA GLU A 96 -2.44 -19.07 9.46
C GLU A 96 -2.47 -18.05 8.32
N ALA A 97 -1.29 -17.65 7.80
CA ALA A 97 -1.18 -16.74 6.68
C ALA A 97 -1.88 -17.30 5.43
N PHE A 98 -1.57 -18.52 5.02
CA PHE A 98 -2.22 -19.17 3.88
C PHE A 98 -3.72 -19.36 4.11
N SER A 99 -4.14 -19.78 5.30
CA SER A 99 -5.56 -19.89 5.63
C SER A 99 -6.31 -18.58 5.44
N LYS A 100 -5.72 -17.44 5.79
CA LYS A 100 -6.34 -16.11 5.63
C LYS A 100 -6.30 -15.62 4.19
N LEU A 101 -5.17 -15.80 3.50
CA LEU A 101 -4.92 -15.19 2.20
C LEU A 101 -5.51 -15.99 1.04
N LEU A 102 -5.50 -17.34 1.11
CA LEU A 102 -6.06 -18.17 0.03
C LEU A 102 -7.58 -18.28 0.09
N THR A 103 -8.18 -18.30 1.28
CA THR A 103 -9.65 -18.44 1.40
C THR A 103 -10.41 -17.15 1.15
N ARG A 104 -9.76 -16.00 1.26
CA ARG A 104 -10.41 -14.69 1.18
C ARG A 104 -10.04 -13.89 -0.08
N VAL A 105 -9.14 -14.42 -0.92
CA VAL A 105 -8.83 -13.77 -2.19
C VAL A 105 -10.06 -13.79 -3.11
N HIS A 106 -10.24 -12.72 -3.86
CA HIS A 106 -11.35 -12.56 -4.80
C HIS A 106 -10.90 -11.73 -6.01
N PRO A 107 -11.59 -11.81 -7.15
CA PRO A 107 -11.29 -10.97 -8.31
C PRO A 107 -11.35 -9.48 -7.96
N GLY A 108 -10.35 -8.72 -8.42
CA GLY A 108 -10.22 -7.29 -8.13
C GLY A 108 -9.73 -6.97 -6.71
N ALA A 109 -9.22 -7.95 -5.96
CA ALA A 109 -8.66 -7.71 -4.63
C ALA A 109 -7.46 -6.78 -4.68
N ILE A 110 -7.47 -5.73 -3.86
CA ILE A 110 -6.27 -5.01 -3.47
C ILE A 110 -5.79 -5.61 -2.15
N VAL A 111 -4.59 -6.17 -2.17
CA VAL A 111 -4.03 -6.93 -1.05
C VAL A 111 -3.03 -6.08 -0.29
N LEU A 112 -3.20 -5.96 1.03
CA LEU A 112 -2.24 -5.32 1.93
C LEU A 112 -1.44 -6.38 2.66
N LEU A 113 -0.11 -6.35 2.45
CA LEU A 113 0.89 -7.11 3.19
C LEU A 113 1.97 -6.17 3.71
N HIS A 114 2.40 -6.34 4.97
CA HIS A 114 3.45 -5.52 5.53
C HIS A 114 4.84 -6.13 5.28
N ASN A 115 5.76 -5.32 4.82
CA ASN A 115 7.15 -5.72 4.56
C ASN A 115 7.97 -5.95 5.84
N THR A 116 7.42 -5.60 6.99
CA THR A 116 8.02 -5.88 8.32
C THR A 116 7.71 -7.29 8.81
N SER A 117 6.85 -8.03 8.11
CA SER A 117 6.50 -9.41 8.45
C SER A 117 7.54 -10.39 7.91
N SER A 118 8.19 -11.12 8.81
CA SER A 118 9.07 -12.23 8.45
C SER A 118 8.29 -13.38 7.82
N THR A 119 7.05 -13.60 8.25
CA THR A 119 6.16 -14.61 7.67
C THR A 119 5.86 -14.27 6.21
N ASN A 120 5.45 -13.03 5.92
CA ASN A 120 5.22 -12.59 4.54
C ASN A 120 6.45 -12.79 3.66
N ALA A 121 7.63 -12.40 4.15
CA ALA A 121 8.88 -12.58 3.41
C ALA A 121 9.15 -14.06 3.07
N GLY A 122 8.83 -14.97 3.99
CA GLY A 122 9.04 -16.40 3.81
C GLY A 122 8.03 -17.12 2.93
N ILE A 123 6.84 -16.53 2.72
CA ILE A 123 5.75 -17.19 1.98
C ILE A 123 5.42 -16.52 0.64
N LEU A 124 5.94 -15.32 0.36
CA LEU A 124 5.45 -14.46 -0.73
C LEU A 124 5.49 -15.17 -2.08
N ASP A 125 6.62 -15.78 -2.43
CA ASP A 125 6.80 -16.48 -3.71
C ASP A 125 5.76 -17.59 -3.89
N GLU A 126 5.62 -18.46 -2.88
CA GLU A 126 4.64 -19.54 -2.90
C GLU A 126 3.19 -19.02 -2.90
N LEU A 127 2.92 -17.94 -2.17
CA LEU A 127 1.59 -17.33 -2.14
C LEU A 127 1.19 -16.81 -3.53
N LEU A 128 2.10 -16.12 -4.20
CA LEU A 128 1.86 -15.63 -5.57
C LEU A 128 1.63 -16.79 -6.53
N THR A 129 2.48 -17.81 -6.49
CA THR A 129 2.31 -19.04 -7.29
C THR A 129 0.95 -19.69 -7.06
N LYS A 130 0.53 -19.85 -5.80
CA LYS A 130 -0.78 -20.44 -5.47
C LYS A 130 -1.95 -19.61 -6.00
N TRP A 131 -1.86 -18.30 -5.98
CA TRP A 131 -2.90 -17.46 -6.57
C TRP A 131 -2.96 -17.61 -8.10
N GLU A 132 -1.81 -17.74 -8.78
CA GLU A 132 -1.77 -18.05 -10.22
C GLU A 132 -2.38 -19.43 -10.52
N GLU A 133 -2.03 -20.46 -9.75
CA GLU A 133 -2.57 -21.82 -9.89
C GLU A 133 -4.09 -21.89 -9.78
N ILE A 134 -4.70 -21.06 -8.93
CA ILE A 134 -6.17 -20.96 -8.80
C ILE A 134 -6.80 -19.95 -9.77
N GLY A 135 -6.02 -19.45 -10.74
CA GLY A 135 -6.51 -18.67 -11.89
C GLY A 135 -6.47 -17.16 -11.74
N TYR A 136 -5.87 -16.59 -10.69
CA TYR A 136 -5.68 -15.15 -10.58
C TYR A 136 -4.52 -14.66 -11.45
N ARG A 137 -4.62 -13.41 -11.86
CA ARG A 137 -3.55 -12.65 -12.51
C ARG A 137 -3.30 -11.39 -11.73
N PHE A 138 -2.05 -10.97 -11.68
CA PHE A 138 -1.66 -9.72 -11.02
C PHE A 138 -1.76 -8.55 -11.99
N GLY A 139 -2.32 -7.46 -11.52
CA GLY A 139 -2.37 -6.18 -12.22
C GLY A 139 -1.68 -5.08 -11.42
N THR A 140 -1.38 -3.98 -12.06
CA THR A 140 -0.87 -2.78 -11.41
C THR A 140 -1.99 -1.86 -10.97
N LEU A 141 -1.69 -0.90 -10.08
CA LEU A 141 -2.64 0.15 -9.71
C LEU A 141 -2.97 1.08 -10.89
N ASP A 142 -2.03 1.26 -11.85
CA ASP A 142 -2.30 2.00 -13.08
C ASP A 142 -3.38 1.32 -13.90
N GLN A 143 -3.25 0.02 -14.16
CA GLN A 143 -4.27 -0.77 -14.85
C GLN A 143 -5.62 -0.76 -14.14
N PHE A 144 -5.60 -0.80 -12.80
CA PHE A 144 -6.83 -0.68 -12.01
C PHE A 144 -7.52 0.67 -12.24
N LEU A 145 -6.77 1.78 -12.24
CA LEU A 145 -7.33 3.12 -12.47
C LEU A 145 -7.84 3.34 -13.90
N GLU A 146 -7.22 2.71 -14.89
CA GLU A 146 -7.70 2.73 -16.27
C GLU A 146 -9.08 2.09 -16.38
N ASN A 147 -9.25 0.92 -15.75
CA ASN A 147 -10.52 0.18 -15.78
C ASN A 147 -11.66 0.84 -14.99
N VAL A 148 -11.36 1.71 -14.03
CA VAL A 148 -12.39 2.43 -13.22
C VAL A 148 -12.87 3.70 -13.92
N LYS A 149 -12.15 4.20 -14.94
CA LYS A 149 -12.51 5.42 -15.68
C LYS A 149 -13.48 5.14 -16.85
N GLU A 150 -13.71 3.88 -17.18
CA GLU A 150 -14.72 3.45 -18.15
C GLU A 150 -16.09 3.22 -17.48
#